data_8c40e55468833d5019384e0991a7b429
#
_entry.id   8c40e55468833d5019384e0991a7b429
#
_cell.length_a   1.000
_cell.length_b   1.000
_cell.length_c   1.000
_cell.angle_alpha   90.00
_cell.angle_beta   90.00
_cell.angle_gamma   90.00
#
_symmetry.space_group_name_H-M   'P 1'
#
loop_
_entity.id
_entity.type
_entity.pdbx_description
1 polymer ?
#
loop_
_entity_poly.entity_id
_entity_poly.type
_entity_poly.pdbx_seq_one_letter_code
_entity_poly.pdbx_strand_id
1 'polypeptide(L)'
;EAEGLIEKVELVNSRVITKAREDAGNKIRLVYEQLSTELQKINADGVLQKACVAPLDTIREAINRHTSVAHILQACGHAGPAMEAALLKIEEYLRAKKPDEQKLVSKPRKEIRPADFVKTACIETEEDIKAFLDALRVELQASLHRGERIRIC
;
A
#
# COMPACT_ATOMS: atom_id res chain seq x y z
N GLU A 1 51.56 11.18 -14.09
CA GLU A 1 50.70 9.99 -14.33
C GLU A 1 49.63 9.83 -13.25
N ALA A 2 49.93 10.04 -11.94
CA ALA A 2 48.96 9.88 -10.85
C ALA A 2 47.82 10.90 -10.92
N GLU A 3 48.09 12.18 -11.23
CA GLU A 3 47.08 13.24 -11.34
C GLU A 3 46.04 12.93 -12.42
N GLY A 4 46.44 12.44 -13.60
CA GLY A 4 45.52 12.09 -14.67
C GLY A 4 44.65 10.86 -14.36
N LEU A 5 45.06 9.99 -13.42
CA LEU A 5 44.23 8.89 -12.92
C LEU A 5 43.19 9.39 -11.93
N ILE A 6 43.54 10.33 -11.05
CA ILE A 6 42.60 10.93 -10.06
C ILE A 6 41.49 11.68 -10.81
N GLU A 7 41.83 12.52 -11.79
CA GLU A 7 40.83 13.24 -12.60
C GLU A 7 39.88 12.30 -13.34
N LYS A 8 40.37 11.18 -13.87
CA LYS A 8 39.51 10.18 -14.51
C LYS A 8 38.55 9.51 -13.53
N VAL A 9 39.02 9.19 -12.31
CA VAL A 9 38.17 8.58 -11.26
C VAL A 9 37.11 9.56 -10.82
N GLU A 10 37.46 10.81 -10.60
CA GLU A 10 36.51 11.87 -10.22
C GLU A 10 35.44 12.10 -11.30
N LEU A 11 35.84 12.13 -12.58
CA LEU A 11 34.93 12.26 -13.71
C LEU A 11 33.94 11.07 -13.78
N VAL A 12 34.44 9.83 -13.62
CA VAL A 12 33.60 8.64 -13.62
C VAL A 12 32.64 8.67 -12.42
N ASN A 13 33.14 8.99 -11.24
CA ASN A 13 32.31 9.05 -10.04
C ASN A 13 31.20 10.10 -10.17
N SER A 14 31.50 11.30 -10.67
CA SER A 14 30.51 12.35 -10.89
C SER A 14 29.42 11.92 -11.89
N ARG A 15 29.78 11.21 -12.96
CA ARG A 15 28.82 10.66 -13.93
C ARG A 15 27.89 9.62 -13.31
N VAL A 16 28.45 8.72 -12.48
CA VAL A 16 27.66 7.68 -11.79
C VAL A 16 26.68 8.31 -10.80
N ILE A 17 27.12 9.32 -10.04
CA ILE A 17 26.26 10.06 -9.11
C ILE A 17 25.14 10.80 -9.87
N THR A 18 25.46 11.48 -10.97
CA THR A 18 24.48 12.18 -11.80
C THR A 18 23.43 11.21 -12.31
N LYS A 19 23.85 10.08 -12.88
CA LYS A 19 22.92 9.05 -13.35
C LYS A 19 22.03 8.50 -12.23
N ALA A 20 22.60 8.21 -11.06
CA ALA A 20 21.83 7.75 -9.91
C ALA A 20 20.79 8.76 -9.45
N ARG A 21 21.10 10.07 -9.48
CA ARG A 21 20.13 11.14 -9.18
C ARG A 21 19.00 11.22 -10.22
N GLU A 22 19.34 11.11 -11.50
CA GLU A 22 18.36 11.10 -12.59
C GLU A 22 17.39 9.93 -12.45
N ASP A 23 17.91 8.72 -12.25
CA ASP A 23 17.12 7.50 -12.09
C ASP A 23 16.22 7.58 -10.84
N ALA A 24 16.76 8.04 -9.71
CA ALA A 24 16.00 8.25 -8.47
C ALA A 24 14.94 9.36 -8.65
N GLY A 25 15.30 10.45 -9.30
CA GLY A 25 14.39 11.56 -9.60
C GLY A 25 13.21 11.13 -10.46
N ASN A 26 13.45 10.30 -11.48
CA ASN A 26 12.41 9.73 -12.32
C ASN A 26 11.43 8.85 -11.52
N LYS A 27 11.94 8.02 -10.60
CA LYS A 27 11.09 7.20 -9.71
C LYS A 27 10.22 8.07 -8.82
N ILE A 28 10.79 9.09 -8.18
CA ILE A 28 10.03 10.02 -7.34
C ILE A 28 8.96 10.76 -8.15
N ARG A 29 9.28 11.17 -9.38
CA ARG A 29 8.30 11.81 -10.28
C ARG A 29 7.11 10.92 -10.57
N LEU A 30 7.33 9.63 -10.84
CA LEU A 30 6.23 8.68 -11.06
C LEU A 30 5.32 8.53 -9.84
N VAL A 31 5.91 8.43 -8.64
CA VAL A 31 5.15 8.39 -7.38
C VAL A 31 4.34 9.68 -7.18
N TYR A 32 4.94 10.81 -7.51
CA TYR A 32 4.28 12.12 -7.42
C TYR A 32 3.08 12.23 -8.37
N GLU A 33 3.23 11.77 -9.61
CA GLU A 33 2.16 11.74 -10.62
C GLU A 33 1.01 10.84 -10.18
N GLN A 34 1.32 9.65 -9.64
CA GLN A 34 0.31 8.75 -9.08
C GLN A 34 -0.44 9.38 -7.91
N LEU A 35 0.29 9.96 -6.95
CA LEU A 35 -0.31 10.63 -5.79
C LEU A 35 -1.18 11.82 -6.21
N SER A 36 -0.70 12.64 -7.15
CA SER A 36 -1.47 13.75 -7.69
C SER A 36 -2.78 13.29 -8.33
N THR A 37 -2.76 12.19 -9.06
CA THR A 37 -3.94 11.60 -9.68
C THR A 37 -4.96 11.18 -8.62
N GLU A 38 -4.52 10.51 -7.55
CA GLU A 38 -5.40 10.08 -6.46
C GLU A 38 -6.00 11.30 -5.72
N LEU A 39 -5.20 12.33 -5.44
CA LEU A 39 -5.67 13.56 -4.79
C LEU A 39 -6.69 14.32 -5.66
N GLN A 40 -6.49 14.35 -6.98
CA GLN A 40 -7.43 14.95 -7.92
C GLN A 40 -8.76 14.20 -7.98
N LYS A 41 -8.76 12.86 -8.03
CA LYS A 41 -9.98 12.04 -8.03
C LYS A 41 -10.92 12.35 -6.87
N ILE A 42 -10.37 12.68 -5.72
CA ILE A 42 -11.15 12.98 -4.50
C ILE A 42 -11.44 14.47 -4.29
N ASN A 43 -10.99 15.33 -5.19
CA ASN A 43 -11.02 16.79 -5.03
C ASN A 43 -10.44 17.19 -3.65
N ALA A 44 -9.22 16.73 -3.36
CA ALA A 44 -8.53 17.00 -2.11
C ALA A 44 -8.33 18.50 -1.89
N ASP A 45 -8.52 18.96 -0.67
CA ASP A 45 -8.20 20.35 -0.30
C ASP A 45 -6.68 20.60 -0.25
N GLY A 46 -6.28 21.85 -0.23
CA GLY A 46 -4.87 22.24 -0.24
C GLY A 46 -4.10 21.79 1.01
N VAL A 47 -4.79 21.56 2.13
CA VAL A 47 -4.16 21.07 3.38
C VAL A 47 -3.76 19.62 3.23
N LEU A 48 -4.68 18.77 2.75
CA LEU A 48 -4.40 17.37 2.50
C LEU A 48 -3.33 17.19 1.41
N GLN A 49 -3.44 17.97 0.31
CA GLN A 49 -2.44 17.93 -0.76
C GLN A 49 -1.03 18.20 -0.23
N LYS A 50 -0.85 19.28 0.54
CA LYS A 50 0.45 19.61 1.15
C LYS A 50 0.93 18.53 2.11
N ALA A 51 0.05 18.00 2.95
CA ALA A 51 0.39 16.96 3.92
C ALA A 51 0.81 15.62 3.27
N CYS A 52 0.26 15.31 2.10
CA CYS A 52 0.60 14.11 1.34
C CYS A 52 1.90 14.27 0.53
N VAL A 53 2.16 15.46 0.02
CA VAL A 53 3.28 15.75 -0.87
C VAL A 53 4.58 16.05 -0.11
N ALA A 54 4.51 16.70 1.04
CA ALA A 54 5.69 17.12 1.81
C ALA A 54 6.74 16.02 2.06
N PRO A 55 6.38 14.74 2.36
CA PRO A 55 7.38 13.68 2.50
C PRO A 55 8.15 13.41 1.20
N LEU A 56 7.49 13.46 0.05
CA LEU A 56 8.13 13.26 -1.26
C LEU A 56 9.08 14.41 -1.61
N ASP A 57 8.73 15.64 -1.25
CA ASP A 57 9.62 16.80 -1.40
C ASP A 57 10.88 16.65 -0.55
N THR A 58 10.75 16.19 0.69
CA THR A 58 11.89 15.91 1.57
C THR A 58 12.80 14.83 0.98
N ILE A 59 12.24 13.76 0.41
CA ILE A 59 13.00 12.70 -0.26
C ILE A 59 13.73 13.26 -1.48
N ARG A 60 13.07 14.08 -2.30
CA ARG A 60 13.65 14.73 -3.48
C ARG A 60 14.83 15.64 -3.10
N GLU A 61 14.69 16.44 -2.06
CA GLU A 61 15.78 17.25 -1.54
C GLU A 61 16.96 16.43 -1.04
N ALA A 62 16.70 15.33 -0.33
CA ALA A 62 17.74 14.41 0.12
C ALA A 62 18.50 13.79 -1.06
N ILE A 63 17.82 13.32 -2.11
CA ILE A 63 18.43 12.79 -3.34
C ILE A 63 19.35 13.84 -3.97
N ASN A 64 18.93 15.10 -4.06
CA ASN A 64 19.71 16.16 -4.67
C ASN A 64 20.93 16.55 -3.82
N ARG A 65 20.84 16.46 -2.51
CA ARG A 65 21.90 16.85 -1.57
C ARG A 65 23.00 15.79 -1.45
N HIS A 66 22.65 14.50 -1.55
CA HIS A 66 23.62 13.42 -1.36
C HIS A 66 24.61 13.32 -2.52
N THR A 67 25.88 13.07 -2.16
CA THR A 67 27.02 12.86 -3.09
C THR A 67 27.43 11.40 -3.18
N SER A 68 26.72 10.49 -2.54
CA SER A 68 26.96 9.05 -2.57
C SER A 68 25.77 8.32 -3.20
N VAL A 69 26.04 7.43 -4.13
CA VAL A 69 25.03 6.58 -4.79
C VAL A 69 24.24 5.78 -3.76
N ALA A 70 24.90 5.22 -2.74
CA ALA A 70 24.24 4.44 -1.69
C ALA A 70 23.19 5.28 -0.94
N HIS A 71 23.53 6.52 -0.56
CA HIS A 71 22.59 7.41 0.13
C HIS A 71 21.46 7.90 -0.79
N ILE A 72 21.74 8.12 -2.09
CA ILE A 72 20.70 8.46 -3.08
C ILE A 72 19.68 7.32 -3.21
N LEU A 73 20.16 6.06 -3.31
CA LEU A 73 19.28 4.90 -3.39
C LEU A 73 18.51 4.66 -2.11
N GLN A 74 19.14 4.85 -0.95
CA GLN A 74 18.47 4.78 0.36
C GLN A 74 17.37 5.82 0.46
N ALA A 75 17.63 7.08 0.13
CA ALA A 75 16.63 8.14 0.13
C ALA A 75 15.46 7.80 -0.81
N CYS A 76 15.76 7.32 -2.02
CA CYS A 76 14.76 6.89 -2.99
C CYS A 76 13.90 5.72 -2.46
N GLY A 77 14.46 4.84 -1.63
CA GLY A 77 13.76 3.71 -1.01
C GLY A 77 12.61 4.13 -0.08
N HIS A 78 12.64 5.36 0.44
CA HIS A 78 11.56 5.90 1.28
C HIS A 78 10.31 6.35 0.50
N ALA A 79 10.36 6.36 -0.83
CA ALA A 79 9.22 6.79 -1.65
C ALA A 79 8.00 5.87 -1.55
N GLY A 80 8.20 4.56 -1.48
CA GLY A 80 7.11 3.59 -1.27
C GLY A 80 6.36 3.82 0.04
N PRO A 81 7.05 3.76 1.19
CA PRO A 81 6.44 4.08 2.49
C PRO A 81 5.77 5.47 2.55
N ALA A 82 6.34 6.49 1.89
CA ALA A 82 5.73 7.81 1.82
C ALA A 82 4.41 7.79 1.03
N MET A 83 4.34 7.05 -0.06
CA MET A 83 3.11 6.85 -0.84
C MET A 83 2.04 6.12 -0.03
N GLU A 84 2.40 5.04 0.67
CA GLU A 84 1.49 4.30 1.54
C GLU A 84 0.92 5.18 2.64
N ALA A 85 1.77 5.98 3.30
CA ALA A 85 1.34 6.93 4.32
C ALA A 85 0.40 8.01 3.76
N ALA A 86 0.64 8.47 2.52
CA ALA A 86 -0.25 9.42 1.85
C ALA A 86 -1.62 8.79 1.53
N LEU A 87 -1.65 7.54 1.06
CA LEU A 87 -2.91 6.83 0.79
C LEU A 87 -3.74 6.63 2.06
N LEU A 88 -3.11 6.33 3.19
CA LEU A 88 -3.81 6.25 4.49
C LEU A 88 -4.45 7.58 4.88
N LYS A 89 -3.74 8.72 4.71
CA LYS A 89 -4.31 10.04 4.96
C LYS A 89 -5.50 10.35 4.04
N ILE A 90 -5.43 9.93 2.78
CA ILE A 90 -6.53 10.05 1.82
C ILE A 90 -7.75 9.24 2.29
N GLU A 91 -7.55 8.01 2.76
CA GLU A 91 -8.64 7.18 3.29
C GLU A 91 -9.28 7.81 4.54
N GLU A 92 -8.48 8.34 5.47
CA GLU A 92 -8.97 9.03 6.66
C GLU A 92 -9.78 10.27 6.29
N TYR A 93 -9.31 11.05 5.33
CA TYR A 93 -10.02 12.23 4.81
C TYR A 93 -11.37 11.86 4.19
N LEU A 94 -11.42 10.78 3.40
CA LEU A 94 -12.67 10.30 2.82
C LEU A 94 -13.64 9.81 3.87
N ARG A 95 -13.16 9.14 4.93
CA ARG A 95 -13.97 8.74 6.09
C ARG A 95 -14.55 9.96 6.81
N ALA A 96 -13.74 11.00 7.01
CA ALA A 96 -14.21 12.22 7.67
C ALA A 96 -15.25 12.99 6.86
N LYS A 97 -15.15 12.96 5.52
CA LYS A 97 -16.15 13.60 4.63
C LYS A 97 -17.46 12.85 4.48
N LYS A 98 -17.51 11.54 4.80
CA LYS A 98 -18.71 10.70 4.70
C LYS A 98 -19.11 10.11 6.05
N PRO A 99 -19.36 10.93 7.09
CA PRO A 99 -19.69 10.40 8.41
C PRO A 99 -21.03 9.65 8.44
N ASP A 100 -21.96 9.96 7.52
CA ASP A 100 -23.32 9.39 7.53
C ASP A 100 -23.47 8.09 6.71
N GLU A 101 -22.62 7.85 5.69
CA GLU A 101 -22.70 6.58 4.96
C GLU A 101 -22.09 5.40 5.74
N GLN A 102 -21.27 5.66 6.77
CA GLN A 102 -20.72 4.61 7.64
C GLN A 102 -21.64 4.26 8.82
N LYS A 103 -22.68 5.06 9.14
CA LYS A 103 -23.76 4.64 10.04
C LYS A 103 -24.71 3.64 9.40
N LEU A 104 -24.70 3.53 8.08
CA LEU A 104 -25.37 2.46 7.35
C LEU A 104 -24.41 1.27 7.19
N VAL A 105 -24.52 0.38 8.21
CA VAL A 105 -24.06 -1.00 8.10
C VAL A 105 -22.55 -1.19 8.31
N SER A 106 -22.09 -1.07 9.53
CA SER A 106 -21.13 -2.05 10.00
C SER A 106 -21.89 -3.40 10.05
N LYS A 107 -21.96 -4.07 8.92
CA LYS A 107 -22.51 -5.42 8.88
C LYS A 107 -21.81 -6.22 9.96
N PRO A 108 -22.53 -6.80 10.91
CA PRO A 108 -21.92 -7.59 11.97
C PRO A 108 -21.01 -8.64 11.32
N ARG A 109 -19.81 -8.78 11.88
CA ARG A 109 -18.83 -9.73 11.37
C ARG A 109 -19.04 -11.06 12.03
N LYS A 110 -19.30 -12.10 11.25
CA LYS A 110 -19.39 -13.47 11.74
C LYS A 110 -18.15 -14.24 11.31
N GLU A 111 -17.49 -14.88 12.26
CA GLU A 111 -16.42 -15.82 12.00
C GLU A 111 -17.02 -17.21 11.87
N ILE A 112 -16.67 -17.90 10.79
CA ILE A 112 -17.09 -19.27 10.53
C ILE A 112 -15.82 -20.10 10.45
N ARG A 113 -15.76 -21.11 11.31
CA ARG A 113 -14.69 -22.11 11.31
C ARG A 113 -15.20 -23.37 10.63
N PRO A 114 -14.62 -23.78 9.50
CA PRO A 114 -15.07 -25.00 8.81
C PRO A 114 -15.08 -26.24 9.70
N ALA A 115 -14.15 -26.32 10.67
CA ALA A 115 -14.08 -27.43 11.62
C ALA A 115 -15.36 -27.60 12.47
N ASP A 116 -16.14 -26.54 12.69
CA ASP A 116 -17.38 -26.61 13.48
C ASP A 116 -18.52 -27.34 12.75
N PHE A 117 -18.36 -27.60 11.45
CA PHE A 117 -19.36 -28.28 10.61
C PHE A 117 -18.99 -29.71 10.31
N VAL A 118 -17.85 -30.21 10.77
CA VAL A 118 -17.45 -31.60 10.66
C VAL A 118 -18.06 -32.39 11.82
N LYS A 119 -19.01 -33.27 11.53
CA LYS A 119 -19.70 -34.07 12.55
C LYS A 119 -18.84 -35.20 13.11
N THR A 120 -17.83 -35.60 12.40
CA THR A 120 -16.88 -36.68 12.75
C THR A 120 -15.48 -36.13 12.84
N ALA A 121 -14.60 -36.77 13.63
CA ALA A 121 -13.22 -36.32 13.77
C ALA A 121 -12.41 -36.36 12.46
N CYS A 122 -12.88 -37.15 11.48
CA CYS A 122 -12.28 -37.33 10.15
C CYS A 122 -13.38 -37.37 9.09
N ILE A 123 -13.07 -36.93 7.88
CA ILE A 123 -13.89 -37.13 6.69
C ILE A 123 -13.34 -38.38 6.00
N GLU A 124 -14.14 -39.45 5.93
CA GLU A 124 -13.69 -40.76 5.40
C GLU A 124 -14.48 -41.19 4.16
N THR A 125 -15.67 -40.60 3.93
CA THR A 125 -16.55 -40.97 2.83
C THR A 125 -17.00 -39.76 2.01
N GLU A 126 -17.50 -40.03 0.79
CA GLU A 126 -18.09 -38.94 -0.05
C GLU A 126 -19.37 -38.36 0.59
N GLU A 127 -20.11 -39.21 1.33
CA GLU A 127 -21.27 -38.75 2.11
C GLU A 127 -20.88 -37.75 3.20
N ASP A 128 -19.74 -37.94 3.87
CA ASP A 128 -19.22 -37.02 4.86
C ASP A 128 -18.84 -35.68 4.23
N ILE A 129 -18.20 -35.69 3.05
CA ILE A 129 -17.89 -34.51 2.30
C ILE A 129 -19.17 -33.73 1.95
N LYS A 130 -20.17 -34.43 1.43
CA LYS A 130 -21.44 -33.82 1.04
C LYS A 130 -22.15 -33.21 2.23
N ALA A 131 -22.25 -33.94 3.34
CA ALA A 131 -22.87 -33.45 4.57
C ALA A 131 -22.17 -32.23 5.13
N PHE A 132 -20.83 -32.19 5.10
CA PHE A 132 -20.02 -31.02 5.51
C PHE A 132 -20.28 -29.84 4.62
N LEU A 133 -20.23 -30.01 3.29
CA LEU A 133 -20.43 -28.90 2.34
C LEU A 133 -21.86 -28.35 2.41
N ASP A 134 -22.86 -29.19 2.57
CA ASP A 134 -24.26 -28.79 2.71
C ASP A 134 -24.47 -27.97 3.99
N ALA A 135 -23.93 -28.41 5.13
CA ALA A 135 -24.02 -27.71 6.40
C ALA A 135 -23.32 -26.33 6.34
N LEU A 136 -22.11 -26.28 5.78
CA LEU A 136 -21.36 -25.04 5.59
C LEU A 136 -22.09 -24.08 4.66
N ARG A 137 -22.63 -24.57 3.54
CA ARG A 137 -23.42 -23.78 2.59
C ARG A 137 -24.65 -23.14 3.23
N VAL A 138 -25.41 -23.92 4.02
CA VAL A 138 -26.59 -23.42 4.71
C VAL A 138 -26.23 -22.25 5.65
N GLU A 139 -25.17 -22.40 6.43
CA GLU A 139 -24.74 -21.35 7.36
C GLU A 139 -24.22 -20.11 6.64
N LEU A 140 -23.44 -20.27 5.56
CA LEU A 140 -22.98 -19.17 4.74
C LEU A 140 -24.16 -18.40 4.13
N GLN A 141 -25.15 -19.11 3.58
CA GLN A 141 -26.34 -18.49 3.01
C GLN A 141 -27.16 -17.76 4.07
N ALA A 142 -27.37 -18.36 5.23
CA ALA A 142 -28.09 -17.73 6.34
C ALA A 142 -27.40 -16.45 6.83
N SER A 143 -26.06 -16.46 6.93
CA SER A 143 -25.28 -15.28 7.33
C SER A 143 -25.37 -14.16 6.30
N LEU A 144 -25.30 -14.49 5.00
CA LEU A 144 -25.48 -13.50 3.93
C LEU A 144 -26.88 -12.90 3.91
N HIS A 145 -27.93 -13.72 4.14
CA HIS A 145 -29.31 -13.21 4.22
C HIS A 145 -29.53 -12.27 5.44
N ARG A 146 -28.80 -12.50 6.54
CA ARG A 146 -28.78 -11.57 7.68
C ARG A 146 -27.95 -10.31 7.44
N GLY A 147 -27.30 -10.21 6.26
CA GLY A 147 -26.45 -9.08 5.90
C GLY A 147 -25.11 -9.07 6.64
N GLU A 148 -24.67 -10.18 7.19
CA GLU A 148 -23.39 -10.31 7.91
C GLU A 148 -22.22 -10.38 6.94
N ARG A 149 -21.02 -9.88 7.37
CA ARG A 149 -19.75 -10.14 6.68
C ARG A 149 -19.15 -11.43 7.24
N ILE A 150 -18.83 -12.37 6.36
CA ILE A 150 -18.30 -13.67 6.76
C ILE A 150 -16.77 -13.63 6.65
N ARG A 151 -16.11 -14.09 7.72
CA ARG A 151 -14.69 -14.43 7.74
C ARG A 151 -14.57 -15.94 7.96
N ILE A 152 -13.89 -16.63 7.06
CA ILE A 152 -13.54 -18.04 7.21
C ILE A 152 -12.15 -18.06 7.88
N CYS A 153 -12.05 -18.78 9.01
CA CYS A 153 -10.84 -18.86 9.84
C CYS A 153 -10.35 -20.33 9.95
#